data_bd36360d0d68e468efc1389866afe6fc
#
_entry.id   bd36360d0d68e468efc1389866afe6fc
#
_cell.length_a   1.000
_cell.length_b   1.000
_cell.length_c   1.000
_cell.angle_alpha   90.00
_cell.angle_beta   90.00
_cell.angle_gamma   90.00
#
_symmetry.space_group_name_H-M   'P 1'
#
loop_
_entity.id
_entity.type
_entity.pdbx_description
1 polymer ?
#
loop_
_entity_poly.entity_id
_entity_poly.type
_entity_poly.pdbx_seq_one_letter_code
_entity_poly.pdbx_strand_id
1 'polypeptide(L)'
;MAAIVLAASACSSNSEPEATPNEPVTKFALPHHDEAELEIERKITEAMPGKIDPPDATWRETKSGAIYGEPDKKPLIEMVCNDGMVDVTRNVASDDGAKALFAFVGYRGILRLKVENDGAAWHGSLRSDDPLWIAVTGGPFYATVAGGGKVISPASSIASSVITGCKPEADATIKGAAVDTDETA
;
A
#
# COMPACT_ATOMS: atom_id res chain seq x y z
N MET A 1 36.08 -53.17 15.98
CA MET A 1 34.71 -53.80 15.95
C MET A 1 33.77 -52.81 16.63
N ALA A 2 33.00 -52.07 15.85
CA ALA A 2 32.00 -51.13 16.34
C ALA A 2 30.60 -51.70 16.06
N ALA A 3 29.84 -51.87 17.11
CA ALA A 3 28.48 -52.39 17.02
C ALA A 3 27.50 -51.20 16.82
N ILE A 4 26.71 -51.27 15.72
CA ILE A 4 25.67 -50.33 15.42
C ILE A 4 24.37 -50.89 16.02
N VAL A 5 23.71 -50.13 16.93
CA VAL A 5 22.40 -50.44 17.47
C VAL A 5 21.37 -49.67 16.65
N LEU A 6 20.54 -50.39 15.91
CA LEU A 6 19.35 -49.86 15.25
C LEU A 6 18.19 -49.83 16.28
N ALA A 7 17.65 -48.65 16.55
CA ALA A 7 16.42 -48.47 17.28
C ALA A 7 15.24 -48.41 16.27
N ALA A 8 14.34 -49.36 16.36
CA ALA A 8 13.09 -49.40 15.59
C ALA A 8 12.03 -48.52 16.31
N SER A 9 11.56 -47.46 15.68
CA SER A 9 10.42 -46.68 16.16
C SER A 9 9.13 -47.33 15.70
N ALA A 10 8.32 -47.79 16.65
CA ALA A 10 6.99 -48.31 16.38
C ALA A 10 6.01 -47.16 16.11
N CYS A 11 5.37 -47.20 14.94
CA CYS A 11 4.22 -46.35 14.63
C CYS A 11 3.02 -46.84 15.44
N SER A 12 2.53 -45.99 16.34
CA SER A 12 1.26 -46.17 17.06
C SER A 12 0.13 -45.71 16.13
N SER A 13 -0.69 -46.63 15.68
CA SER A 13 -1.93 -46.39 14.94
C SER A 13 -2.95 -45.73 15.88
N ASN A 14 -3.26 -44.48 15.66
CA ASN A 14 -4.39 -43.80 16.31
C ASN A 14 -5.68 -44.35 15.73
N SER A 15 -6.40 -45.07 16.57
CA SER A 15 -7.78 -45.50 16.27
C SER A 15 -8.69 -44.26 16.27
N GLU A 16 -9.28 -43.97 15.14
CA GLU A 16 -10.34 -42.98 14.97
C GLU A 16 -11.55 -43.39 15.84
N PRO A 17 -12.09 -42.53 16.70
CA PRO A 17 -13.30 -42.87 17.44
C PRO A 17 -14.50 -42.80 16.49
N GLU A 18 -15.18 -43.97 16.38
CA GLU A 18 -16.43 -44.14 15.65
C GLU A 18 -17.51 -43.21 16.21
N ALA A 19 -18.01 -42.28 15.36
CA ALA A 19 -19.03 -41.31 15.73
C ALA A 19 -20.37 -42.01 16.01
N THR A 20 -20.86 -41.91 17.23
CA THR A 20 -22.21 -42.38 17.61
C THR A 20 -23.27 -41.41 17.08
N PRO A 21 -24.38 -41.92 16.46
CA PRO A 21 -25.33 -41.05 15.71
C PRO A 21 -26.36 -40.31 16.56
N ASN A 22 -26.12 -39.99 17.83
CA ASN A 22 -27.11 -39.33 18.69
C ASN A 22 -26.55 -38.36 19.76
N GLU A 23 -25.45 -37.69 19.48
CA GLU A 23 -25.10 -36.56 20.33
C GLU A 23 -25.87 -35.31 19.88
N PRO A 24 -26.55 -34.60 20.82
CA PRO A 24 -27.24 -33.36 20.50
C PRO A 24 -26.17 -32.33 20.05
N VAL A 25 -26.37 -31.79 18.86
CA VAL A 25 -25.54 -30.69 18.31
C VAL A 25 -25.55 -29.58 19.36
N THR A 26 -24.45 -29.48 20.10
CA THR A 26 -24.19 -28.34 20.99
C THR A 26 -24.13 -27.10 20.09
N LYS A 27 -25.15 -26.26 20.20
CA LYS A 27 -25.10 -24.93 19.55
C LYS A 27 -23.85 -24.25 20.06
N PHE A 28 -22.88 -24.08 19.15
CA PHE A 28 -21.76 -23.19 19.42
C PHE A 28 -22.34 -21.80 19.71
N ALA A 29 -22.39 -21.43 20.98
CA ALA A 29 -22.61 -20.04 21.34
C ALA A 29 -21.42 -19.28 20.79
N LEU A 30 -21.69 -18.34 19.88
CA LEU A 30 -20.68 -17.37 19.47
C LEU A 30 -20.11 -16.74 20.74
N PRO A 31 -18.80 -16.63 20.90
CA PRO A 31 -18.23 -15.96 22.04
C PRO A 31 -18.87 -14.58 22.16
N HIS A 32 -19.45 -14.30 23.31
CA HIS A 32 -19.86 -12.93 23.64
C HIS A 32 -18.56 -12.12 23.67
N HIS A 33 -18.39 -11.23 22.70
CA HIS A 33 -17.37 -10.21 22.80
C HIS A 33 -17.69 -9.35 24.03
N ASP A 34 -16.81 -9.35 25.00
CA ASP A 34 -16.94 -8.48 26.15
C ASP A 34 -16.98 -7.02 25.66
N GLU A 35 -17.81 -6.18 26.29
CA GLU A 35 -17.91 -4.76 25.94
C GLU A 35 -16.52 -4.08 25.93
N ALA A 36 -15.60 -4.57 26.72
CA ALA A 36 -14.21 -4.10 26.76
C ALA A 36 -13.44 -4.44 25.46
N GLU A 37 -13.63 -5.61 24.86
CA GLU A 37 -13.02 -5.95 23.56
C GLU A 37 -13.60 -5.09 22.43
N LEU A 38 -14.91 -4.87 22.42
CA LEU A 38 -15.57 -3.99 21.45
C LEU A 38 -15.10 -2.54 21.59
N GLU A 39 -14.83 -2.07 22.81
CA GLU A 39 -14.27 -0.74 23.05
C GLU A 39 -12.83 -0.60 22.59
N ILE A 40 -12.02 -1.66 22.74
CA ILE A 40 -10.66 -1.71 22.23
C ILE A 40 -10.66 -1.71 20.70
N GLU A 41 -11.47 -2.54 20.06
CA GLU A 41 -11.60 -2.56 18.59
C GLU A 41 -12.10 -1.21 18.05
N ARG A 42 -13.07 -0.59 18.71
CA ARG A 42 -13.56 0.75 18.34
C ARG A 42 -12.46 1.80 18.46
N LYS A 43 -11.70 1.81 19.57
CA LYS A 43 -10.56 2.72 19.75
C LYS A 43 -9.45 2.52 18.71
N ILE A 44 -9.15 1.27 18.33
CA ILE A 44 -8.20 0.97 17.29
C ILE A 44 -8.70 1.47 15.92
N THR A 45 -9.97 1.28 15.62
CA THR A 45 -10.59 1.72 14.35
C THR A 45 -10.68 3.25 14.27
N GLU A 46 -10.94 3.93 15.37
CA GLU A 46 -10.96 5.40 15.44
C GLU A 46 -9.54 6.02 15.41
N ALA A 47 -8.52 5.27 15.83
CA ALA A 47 -7.14 5.75 15.90
C ALA A 47 -6.38 5.68 14.56
N MET A 48 -6.90 4.99 13.55
CA MET A 48 -6.20 4.78 12.29
C MET A 48 -7.04 5.22 11.10
N PRO A 49 -6.53 6.12 10.24
CA PRO A 49 -5.20 6.74 10.28
C PRO A 49 -5.05 7.86 11.30
N GLY A 50 -6.12 8.27 12.00
CA GLY A 50 -6.12 9.34 12.98
C GLY A 50 -6.55 10.71 12.43
N LYS A 51 -6.42 11.75 13.24
CA LYS A 51 -6.66 13.13 12.81
C LYS A 51 -5.69 13.56 11.72
N ILE A 52 -6.19 14.35 10.75
CA ILE A 52 -5.33 15.00 9.73
C ILE A 52 -4.19 15.73 10.42
N ASP A 53 -2.96 15.47 9.96
CA ASP A 53 -1.75 16.06 10.52
C ASP A 53 -0.74 16.35 9.39
N PRO A 54 -0.40 17.62 9.18
CA PRO A 54 -0.84 18.85 9.86
C PRO A 54 -2.34 19.14 9.66
N PRO A 55 -3.01 19.83 10.62
CA PRO A 55 -4.46 20.05 10.58
C PRO A 55 -4.98 20.78 9.34
N ASP A 56 -4.19 21.73 8.81
CA ASP A 56 -4.54 22.54 7.66
C ASP A 56 -4.02 21.98 6.33
N ALA A 57 -3.44 20.77 6.35
CA ALA A 57 -2.92 20.13 5.15
C ALA A 57 -4.05 19.64 4.24
N THR A 58 -3.94 19.94 2.96
CA THR A 58 -4.91 19.57 1.93
C THR A 58 -4.21 19.08 0.67
N TRP A 59 -4.92 18.29 -0.13
CA TRP A 59 -4.50 17.94 -1.47
C TRP A 59 -4.84 19.05 -2.45
N ARG A 60 -3.91 19.37 -3.33
CA ARG A 60 -4.07 20.34 -4.42
C ARG A 60 -3.53 19.74 -5.70
N GLU A 61 -4.22 20.01 -6.81
CA GLU A 61 -3.75 19.62 -8.14
C GLU A 61 -2.59 20.51 -8.60
N THR A 62 -1.71 19.94 -9.40
CA THR A 62 -0.68 20.63 -10.17
C THR A 62 -0.82 20.28 -11.65
N LYS A 63 0.01 20.85 -12.52
CA LYS A 63 -0.05 20.55 -13.97
C LYS A 63 0.21 19.09 -14.31
N SER A 64 1.01 18.39 -13.51
CA SER A 64 1.45 17.01 -13.77
C SER A 64 1.13 16.03 -12.64
N GLY A 65 0.42 16.47 -11.60
CA GLY A 65 0.19 15.62 -10.45
C GLY A 65 -0.58 16.27 -9.32
N ALA A 66 -0.21 15.94 -8.10
CA ALA A 66 -0.84 16.43 -6.88
C ALA A 66 0.19 16.67 -5.78
N ILE A 67 -0.11 17.63 -4.92
CA ILE A 67 0.69 17.94 -3.72
C ILE A 67 -0.18 17.90 -2.47
N TYR A 68 0.38 17.38 -1.38
CA TYR A 68 -0.23 17.39 -0.06
C TYR A 68 0.57 18.24 0.91
N GLY A 69 -0.09 19.10 1.64
CA GLY A 69 0.54 19.97 2.65
C GLY A 69 -0.31 21.18 2.96
N GLU A 70 0.18 21.99 3.89
CA GLU A 70 -0.45 23.25 4.24
C GLU A 70 -0.31 24.26 3.09
N PRO A 71 -1.29 25.18 2.92
CA PRO A 71 -1.15 26.30 2.02
C PRO A 71 0.12 27.12 2.37
N ASP A 72 0.76 27.68 1.36
CA ASP A 72 1.92 28.56 1.49
C ASP A 72 3.19 27.95 2.16
N LYS A 73 3.18 26.64 2.45
CA LYS A 73 4.34 25.89 2.90
C LYS A 73 4.85 24.93 1.83
N LYS A 74 6.11 24.49 1.97
CA LYS A 74 6.64 23.41 1.13
C LYS A 74 5.75 22.18 1.25
N PRO A 75 5.33 21.58 0.13
CA PRO A 75 4.52 20.35 0.17
C PRO A 75 5.19 19.26 1.00
N LEU A 76 4.38 18.51 1.72
CA LEU A 76 4.85 17.35 2.49
C LEU A 76 5.06 16.13 1.60
N ILE A 77 4.09 15.91 0.70
CA ILE A 77 4.11 14.82 -0.28
C ILE A 77 3.80 15.44 -1.64
N GLU A 78 4.51 14.99 -2.66
CA GLU A 78 4.22 15.28 -4.06
C GLU A 78 4.08 13.98 -4.82
N MET A 79 3.12 13.91 -5.73
CA MET A 79 2.89 12.80 -6.64
C MET A 79 2.79 13.34 -8.05
N VAL A 80 3.64 12.85 -8.94
CA VAL A 80 3.70 13.28 -10.35
C VAL A 80 3.58 12.06 -11.25
N CYS A 81 2.72 12.17 -12.28
CA CYS A 81 2.64 11.15 -13.31
C CYS A 81 3.74 11.36 -14.34
N ASN A 82 4.50 10.30 -14.59
CA ASN A 82 5.58 10.26 -15.56
C ASN A 82 5.55 8.94 -16.31
N ASP A 83 5.01 8.93 -17.51
CA ASP A 83 4.95 7.77 -18.42
C ASP A 83 4.49 6.46 -17.74
N GLY A 84 3.32 6.51 -17.09
CA GLY A 84 2.75 5.36 -16.39
C GLY A 84 3.39 5.04 -15.04
N MET A 85 4.39 5.79 -14.64
CA MET A 85 4.98 5.76 -13.30
C MET A 85 4.43 6.91 -12.46
N VAL A 86 4.15 6.65 -11.22
CA VAL A 86 3.86 7.70 -10.24
C VAL A 86 5.11 7.95 -9.42
N ASP A 87 5.75 9.08 -9.69
CA ASP A 87 6.87 9.56 -8.91
C ASP A 87 6.37 10.20 -7.64
N VAL A 88 6.95 9.81 -6.52
CA VAL A 88 6.56 10.29 -5.18
C VAL A 88 7.75 10.95 -4.52
N THR A 89 7.54 12.17 -4.04
CA THR A 89 8.51 12.93 -3.26
C THR A 89 7.98 13.18 -1.85
N ARG A 90 8.80 12.90 -0.84
CA ARG A 90 8.59 13.32 0.54
C ARG A 90 9.61 14.37 0.92
N ASN A 91 9.18 15.62 1.08
CA ASN A 91 10.04 16.78 1.32
C ASN A 91 10.55 16.81 2.78
N VAL A 92 11.51 15.95 3.09
CA VAL A 92 12.24 15.89 4.36
C VAL A 92 13.71 15.59 4.06
N ALA A 93 14.60 16.42 4.56
CA ALA A 93 16.03 16.24 4.42
C ALA A 93 16.53 15.01 5.20
N SER A 94 17.52 14.34 4.63
CA SER A 94 18.27 13.25 5.26
C SER A 94 19.67 13.22 4.64
N ASP A 95 20.49 12.23 4.98
CA ASP A 95 21.79 12.05 4.33
C ASP A 95 21.62 11.77 2.84
N ASP A 96 22.43 12.41 2.01
CA ASP A 96 22.45 12.17 0.57
C ASP A 96 22.77 10.70 0.26
N GLY A 97 22.01 10.09 -0.63
CA GLY A 97 22.09 8.66 -0.96
C GLY A 97 21.51 7.71 0.09
N ALA A 98 20.94 8.23 1.19
CA ALA A 98 20.26 7.39 2.17
C ALA A 98 19.09 6.65 1.53
N LYS A 99 18.90 5.38 1.89
CA LYS A 99 17.81 4.52 1.37
C LYS A 99 16.87 4.11 2.47
N ALA A 100 15.56 4.17 2.19
CA ALA A 100 14.52 3.83 3.14
C ALA A 100 13.30 3.21 2.44
N LEU A 101 12.32 2.82 3.26
CA LEU A 101 10.96 2.52 2.81
C LEU A 101 10.05 3.68 3.22
N PHE A 102 9.43 4.33 2.25
CA PHE A 102 8.34 5.26 2.48
C PHE A 102 7.04 4.45 2.53
N ALA A 103 6.44 4.36 3.71
CA ALA A 103 5.24 3.56 3.93
C ALA A 103 3.99 4.44 3.90
N PHE A 104 3.02 4.02 3.10
CA PHE A 104 1.64 4.52 3.12
C PHE A 104 0.78 3.43 3.76
N VAL A 105 0.11 3.75 4.85
CA VAL A 105 -0.70 2.81 5.62
C VAL A 105 -2.14 3.32 5.64
N GLY A 106 -2.98 2.67 4.88
CA GLY A 106 -4.41 2.94 4.78
C GLY A 106 -5.26 1.78 5.29
N TYR A 107 -6.56 1.98 5.37
CA TYR A 107 -7.50 0.92 5.79
C TYR A 107 -7.51 -0.30 4.88
N ARG A 108 -7.16 -0.15 3.60
CA ARG A 108 -7.27 -1.21 2.58
C ARG A 108 -5.94 -1.82 2.20
N GLY A 109 -4.84 -1.40 2.82
CA GLY A 109 -3.52 -1.96 2.54
C GLY A 109 -2.36 -1.12 3.01
N ILE A 110 -1.17 -1.64 2.78
CA ILE A 110 0.09 -0.97 3.07
C ILE A 110 0.95 -1.00 1.80
N LEU A 111 1.33 0.18 1.33
CA LEU A 111 2.35 0.35 0.30
C LEU A 111 3.68 0.70 0.98
N ARG A 112 4.75 0.00 0.63
CA ARG A 112 6.13 0.31 1.04
C ARG A 112 6.95 0.60 -0.21
N LEU A 113 7.09 1.87 -0.52
CA LEU A 113 7.85 2.38 -1.65
C LEU A 113 9.34 2.47 -1.27
N LYS A 114 10.22 1.91 -2.09
CA LYS A 114 11.66 2.13 -1.94
C LYS A 114 11.98 3.56 -2.36
N VAL A 115 12.68 4.28 -1.49
CA VAL A 115 13.05 5.69 -1.72
C VAL A 115 14.52 5.92 -1.42
N GLU A 116 15.10 6.93 -2.08
CA GLU A 116 16.44 7.42 -1.86
C GLU A 116 16.37 8.94 -1.60
N ASN A 117 17.20 9.44 -0.69
CA ASN A 117 17.26 10.85 -0.35
C ASN A 117 18.39 11.53 -1.14
N ASP A 118 18.11 12.73 -1.65
CA ASP A 118 19.07 13.60 -2.36
C ASP A 118 19.69 14.68 -1.47
N GLY A 119 19.61 14.51 -0.17
CA GLY A 119 19.99 15.49 0.85
C GLY A 119 18.84 16.42 1.25
N ALA A 120 17.81 16.59 0.42
CA ALA A 120 16.70 17.52 0.64
C ALA A 120 15.33 16.84 0.72
N ALA A 121 15.16 15.73 0.01
CA ALA A 121 13.90 15.01 -0.08
C ALA A 121 14.11 13.54 -0.39
N TRP A 122 13.10 12.71 -0.07
CA TRP A 122 13.03 11.31 -0.43
C TRP A 122 12.26 11.15 -1.74
N HIS A 123 12.81 10.38 -2.68
CA HIS A 123 12.26 10.13 -4.00
C HIS A 123 12.09 8.64 -4.25
N GLY A 124 10.99 8.28 -4.89
CA GLY A 124 10.73 6.92 -5.35
C GLY A 124 9.63 6.89 -6.37
N SER A 125 9.56 5.81 -7.14
CA SER A 125 8.58 5.63 -8.21
C SER A 125 7.93 4.28 -8.11
N LEU A 126 6.65 4.20 -8.53
CA LEU A 126 5.92 2.94 -8.65
C LEU A 126 4.97 3.03 -9.85
N ARG A 127 4.79 1.93 -10.56
CA ARG A 127 3.83 1.84 -11.65
C ARG A 127 2.43 2.22 -11.16
N SER A 128 1.72 2.98 -11.95
CA SER A 128 0.36 3.45 -11.60
C SER A 128 -0.67 2.31 -11.50
N ASP A 129 -0.43 1.19 -12.19
CA ASP A 129 -1.26 -0.01 -12.16
C ASP A 129 -0.91 -1.00 -11.03
N ASP A 130 0.06 -0.68 -10.18
CA ASP A 130 0.41 -1.53 -9.04
C ASP A 130 -0.75 -1.60 -8.02
N PRO A 131 -1.21 -2.81 -7.66
CA PRO A 131 -2.34 -2.98 -6.75
C PRO A 131 -2.10 -2.42 -5.35
N LEU A 132 -0.85 -2.20 -4.93
CA LEU A 132 -0.53 -1.63 -3.62
C LEU A 132 -0.98 -0.18 -3.47
N TRP A 133 -1.26 0.53 -4.58
CA TRP A 133 -1.85 1.86 -4.52
C TRP A 133 -3.20 1.92 -3.82
N ILE A 134 -3.84 0.77 -3.57
CA ILE A 134 -5.06 0.69 -2.76
C ILE A 134 -4.87 1.29 -1.35
N ALA A 135 -3.63 1.33 -0.84
CA ALA A 135 -3.30 1.97 0.42
C ALA A 135 -3.56 3.50 0.40
N VAL A 136 -3.49 4.12 -0.79
CA VAL A 136 -3.69 5.56 -0.99
C VAL A 136 -5.07 5.84 -1.58
N THR A 137 -5.47 5.07 -2.60
CA THR A 137 -6.75 5.27 -3.30
C THR A 137 -7.95 4.72 -2.55
N GLY A 138 -7.72 3.86 -1.57
CA GLY A 138 -8.75 3.14 -0.82
C GLY A 138 -9.36 3.90 0.35
N GLY A 139 -8.91 5.12 0.66
CA GLY A 139 -9.41 5.91 1.78
C GLY A 139 -8.33 6.80 2.41
N PRO A 140 -8.58 7.28 3.64
CA PRO A 140 -7.57 8.00 4.39
C PRO A 140 -6.38 7.09 4.74
N PHE A 141 -5.21 7.69 4.87
CA PHE A 141 -3.97 6.98 5.18
C PHE A 141 -3.02 7.83 6.00
N TYR A 142 -2.05 7.21 6.64
CA TYR A 142 -0.85 7.93 7.08
C TYR A 142 0.35 7.49 6.26
N ALA A 143 1.30 8.42 6.09
CA ALA A 143 2.55 8.19 5.39
C ALA A 143 3.73 8.48 6.31
N THR A 144 4.76 7.62 6.29
CA THR A 144 5.94 7.76 7.14
C THR A 144 7.18 7.23 6.45
N VAL A 145 8.31 7.91 6.67
CA VAL A 145 9.64 7.50 6.23
C VAL A 145 10.63 7.71 7.37
N ALA A 146 11.75 7.02 7.35
CA ALA A 146 12.80 7.18 8.36
C ALA A 146 13.21 8.66 8.50
N GLY A 147 13.23 9.17 9.74
CA GLY A 147 13.54 10.58 10.04
C GLY A 147 12.49 11.60 9.62
N GLY A 148 11.50 11.22 8.80
CA GLY A 148 10.51 12.14 8.20
C GLY A 148 9.21 12.33 8.97
N GLY A 149 9.08 11.68 10.12
CA GLY A 149 7.86 11.73 10.91
C GLY A 149 6.66 11.08 10.21
N LYS A 150 5.48 11.32 10.76
CA LYS A 150 4.21 10.83 10.24
C LYS A 150 3.37 11.98 9.67
N VAL A 151 2.74 11.74 8.55
CA VAL A 151 1.78 12.65 7.90
C VAL A 151 0.46 11.88 7.77
N ILE A 152 -0.66 12.49 8.14
CA ILE A 152 -1.98 11.88 8.08
C ILE A 152 -2.81 12.62 7.05
N SER A 153 -3.21 11.91 6.01
CA SER A 153 -3.98 12.43 4.89
C SER A 153 -5.43 11.94 4.94
N PRO A 154 -6.41 12.81 4.65
CA PRO A 154 -7.77 12.37 4.34
C PRO A 154 -7.80 11.56 3.06
N ALA A 155 -8.92 10.88 2.80
CA ALA A 155 -9.20 10.36 1.48
C ALA A 155 -9.17 11.50 0.46
N SER A 156 -8.60 11.26 -0.73
CA SER A 156 -8.46 12.29 -1.76
C SER A 156 -8.77 11.74 -3.14
N SER A 157 -9.75 12.36 -3.80
CA SER A 157 -10.00 12.12 -5.22
C SER A 157 -8.86 12.65 -6.09
N ILE A 158 -8.20 13.73 -5.68
CA ILE A 158 -7.06 14.33 -6.39
C ILE A 158 -5.90 13.34 -6.46
N ALA A 159 -5.45 12.82 -5.30
CA ALA A 159 -4.38 11.80 -5.27
C ALA A 159 -4.77 10.55 -6.05
N SER A 160 -6.02 10.08 -5.90
CA SER A 160 -6.52 8.92 -6.63
C SER A 160 -6.53 9.14 -8.13
N SER A 161 -6.93 10.33 -8.61
CA SER A 161 -6.95 10.65 -10.05
C SER A 161 -5.56 10.67 -10.66
N VAL A 162 -4.54 11.16 -9.95
CA VAL A 162 -3.15 11.12 -10.42
C VAL A 162 -2.70 9.68 -10.61
N ILE A 163 -2.98 8.81 -9.65
CA ILE A 163 -2.57 7.40 -9.70
C ILE A 163 -3.33 6.67 -10.82
N THR A 164 -4.65 6.72 -10.82
CA THR A 164 -5.48 5.95 -11.77
C THR A 164 -5.46 6.52 -13.19
N GLY A 165 -5.22 7.81 -13.32
CA GLY A 165 -5.12 8.51 -14.60
C GLY A 165 -3.75 8.45 -15.25
N CYS A 166 -2.71 8.05 -14.50
CA CYS A 166 -1.35 7.97 -15.01
C CYS A 166 -1.21 6.77 -15.97
N LYS A 167 -1.04 7.06 -17.24
CA LYS A 167 -0.90 6.06 -18.31
C LYS A 167 0.46 6.22 -18.96
N PRO A 168 1.05 5.13 -19.46
CA PRO A 168 2.20 5.24 -20.38
C PRO A 168 1.81 6.08 -21.58
N GLU A 169 2.73 6.91 -22.06
CA GLU A 169 2.56 7.55 -23.36
C GLU A 169 2.42 6.44 -24.42
N ALA A 170 1.28 6.39 -25.12
CA ALA A 170 1.09 5.45 -26.20
C ALA A 170 2.13 5.78 -27.27
N ASP A 171 2.96 4.78 -27.60
CA ASP A 171 4.03 4.87 -28.59
C ASP A 171 3.44 5.46 -29.88
N ALA A 172 3.75 6.72 -30.20
CA ALA A 172 3.23 7.46 -31.34
C ALA A 172 3.73 6.88 -32.69
N THR A 173 4.45 5.76 -32.66
CA THR A 173 5.20 5.19 -33.77
C THR A 173 4.35 4.27 -34.69
N ILE A 174 3.05 4.05 -34.44
CA ILE A 174 2.22 3.20 -35.30
C ILE A 174 1.22 4.02 -36.19
N LYS A 175 1.49 5.29 -36.42
CA LYS A 175 0.68 6.09 -37.33
C LYS A 175 1.46 6.49 -38.59
N GLY A 176 1.90 5.48 -39.38
CA GLY A 176 2.68 5.80 -40.58
C GLY A 176 2.96 4.65 -41.55
N ALA A 177 2.34 3.49 -41.39
CA ALA A 177 2.35 2.47 -42.43
C ALA A 177 1.10 2.65 -43.30
N ALA A 178 1.13 3.66 -44.16
CA ALA A 178 0.27 3.69 -45.33
C ALA A 178 0.67 2.50 -46.20
N VAL A 179 -0.23 1.55 -46.34
CA VAL A 179 -0.13 0.48 -47.34
C VAL A 179 -0.33 1.12 -48.69
N ASP A 180 0.78 1.35 -49.41
CA ASP A 180 0.73 1.60 -50.85
C ASP A 180 0.27 0.29 -51.53
N THR A 181 -0.98 0.15 -51.78
CA THR A 181 -1.48 -0.81 -52.75
C THR A 181 -1.26 -0.22 -54.13
N ASP A 182 -0.11 -0.55 -54.71
CA ASP A 182 0.13 -0.40 -56.13
C ASP A 182 -0.69 -1.47 -56.88
N GLU A 183 -1.86 -1.04 -57.34
CA GLU A 183 -2.71 -1.78 -58.29
C GLU A 183 -2.27 -1.38 -59.70
N THR A 184 -1.42 -2.22 -60.29
CA THR A 184 -1.11 -2.08 -61.73
C THR A 184 -1.83 -3.18 -62.49
N ALA A 185 -2.62 -2.74 -63.45
CA ALA A 185 -3.44 -3.44 -64.43
C ALA A 185 -2.69 -4.45 -65.30
#